data_e94dfaea4205a902d4c9664846d3da20
#
_entry.id   e94dfaea4205a902d4c9664846d3da20
#
_cell.length_a   1.000
_cell.length_b   1.000
_cell.length_c   1.000
_cell.angle_alpha   90.00
_cell.angle_beta   90.00
_cell.angle_gamma   90.00
#
_symmetry.space_group_name_H-M   'P 1'
#
loop_
_entity.id
_entity.type
_entity.pdbx_description
1 polymer ?
#
loop_
_entity_poly.entity_id
_entity_poly.type
_entity_poly.pdbx_seq_one_letter_code
_entity_poly.pdbx_strand_id
1 'polypeptide(L)'
;MIKHIFLPISGSAGDEAALDSAIALASAHGARVSALVTTEIPAPLYSEVGFAANEMLASDYNEAKRSATVLAEKTRQRLEQAGIEAEVSVIDASPANRAKTIAGHARYSDVSIMGGRDGSGATVTFETLLMESGRPVIVVPPGAPLRARPRHVVLAWQASREATRAVHDALPLLDPSTKLDVLVIGSEGSGDETGERPGQRIAETLAQLGLPAQVVALPKQGISDGKSLLNYMEASNADLLVMGGYGHSPIRELLLGGTTRTVLNGLTKPVFFEH
;
A
#
# COMPACT_ATOMS: atom_id res chain seq x y z
N MET A 1 -0.44 -12.25 12.88
CA MET A 1 0.99 -12.51 12.55
C MET A 1 1.09 -12.57 11.03
N ILE A 2 2.00 -11.83 10.41
CA ILE A 2 2.23 -11.85 8.95
C ILE A 2 3.11 -13.06 8.62
N LYS A 3 2.72 -13.86 7.64
CA LYS A 3 3.44 -15.07 7.19
C LYS A 3 3.86 -15.00 5.73
N HIS A 4 3.16 -14.21 4.94
CA HIS A 4 3.43 -14.08 3.51
C HIS A 4 3.27 -12.63 3.07
N ILE A 5 4.32 -12.07 2.50
CA ILE A 5 4.36 -10.71 1.96
C ILE A 5 4.43 -10.80 0.44
N PHE A 6 3.57 -10.06 -0.25
CA PHE A 6 3.65 -9.89 -1.69
C PHE A 6 4.34 -8.57 -2.04
N LEU A 7 5.25 -8.61 -3.02
CA LEU A 7 6.06 -7.48 -3.43
C LEU A 7 6.03 -7.32 -4.96
N PRO A 8 5.12 -6.50 -5.51
CA PRO A 8 5.19 -6.14 -6.92
C PRO A 8 6.38 -5.21 -7.16
N ILE A 9 7.24 -5.55 -8.12
CA ILE A 9 8.43 -4.81 -8.50
C ILE A 9 8.23 -4.22 -9.89
N SER A 10 8.40 -2.92 -10.02
CA SER A 10 8.12 -2.17 -11.25
C SER A 10 9.37 -1.62 -11.95
N GLY A 11 10.52 -1.63 -11.30
CA GLY A 11 11.74 -0.94 -11.72
C GLY A 11 11.77 0.54 -11.32
N SER A 12 10.84 0.98 -10.48
CA SER A 12 10.72 2.37 -10.03
C SER A 12 11.64 2.70 -8.85
N ALA A 13 11.85 4.00 -8.61
CA ALA A 13 12.65 4.47 -7.47
C ALA A 13 12.05 4.06 -6.10
N GLY A 14 10.75 3.79 -6.04
CA GLY A 14 10.08 3.33 -4.82
C GLY A 14 10.34 1.88 -4.46
N ASP A 15 10.79 1.06 -5.40
CA ASP A 15 10.96 -0.38 -5.20
C ASP A 15 12.05 -0.72 -4.16
N GLU A 16 13.11 0.08 -4.07
CA GLU A 16 14.17 -0.12 -3.06
C GLU A 16 13.60 0.03 -1.64
N ALA A 17 12.81 1.08 -1.38
CA ALA A 17 12.19 1.29 -0.08
C ALA A 17 11.12 0.22 0.24
N ALA A 18 10.38 -0.24 -0.79
CA ALA A 18 9.43 -1.34 -0.65
C ALA A 18 10.13 -2.67 -0.32
N LEU A 19 11.24 -2.98 -0.99
CA LEU A 19 12.05 -4.16 -0.73
C LEU A 19 12.67 -4.13 0.67
N ASP A 20 13.23 -2.99 1.09
CA ASP A 20 13.76 -2.82 2.45
C ASP A 20 12.67 -3.02 3.51
N SER A 21 11.47 -2.51 3.24
CA SER A 21 10.29 -2.69 4.11
C SER A 21 9.86 -4.16 4.18
N ALA A 22 9.83 -4.85 3.04
CA ALA A 22 9.49 -6.27 2.97
C ALA A 22 10.51 -7.13 3.73
N ILE A 23 11.80 -6.85 3.58
CA ILE A 23 12.88 -7.53 4.31
C ILE A 23 12.72 -7.30 5.82
N ALA A 24 12.55 -6.05 6.25
CA ALA A 24 12.41 -5.72 7.66
C ALA A 24 11.20 -6.42 8.28
N LEU A 25 10.06 -6.41 7.59
CA LEU A 25 8.83 -7.02 8.06
C LEU A 25 8.92 -8.55 8.06
N ALA A 26 9.49 -9.15 7.00
CA ALA A 26 9.69 -10.59 6.90
C ALA A 26 10.60 -11.11 7.99
N SER A 27 11.72 -10.42 8.25
CA SER A 27 12.64 -10.77 9.35
C SER A 27 11.97 -10.73 10.72
N ALA A 28 11.15 -9.70 10.99
CA ALA A 28 10.49 -9.55 12.30
C ALA A 28 9.37 -10.57 12.54
N HIS A 29 8.71 -11.04 11.48
CA HIS A 29 7.56 -11.95 11.57
C HIS A 29 7.88 -13.40 11.23
N GLY A 30 9.08 -13.71 10.70
CA GLY A 30 9.40 -15.01 10.11
C GLY A 30 8.49 -15.30 8.92
N ALA A 31 8.32 -14.31 8.06
CA ALA A 31 7.47 -14.39 6.87
C ALA A 31 8.31 -14.68 5.62
N ARG A 32 7.69 -15.32 4.63
CA ARG A 32 8.25 -15.44 3.28
C ARG A 32 7.84 -14.26 2.42
N VAL A 33 8.58 -14.04 1.33
CA VAL A 33 8.28 -12.98 0.35
C VAL A 33 8.05 -13.59 -1.03
N SER A 34 6.95 -13.22 -1.68
CA SER A 34 6.74 -13.47 -3.11
C SER A 34 6.89 -12.16 -3.87
N ALA A 35 7.97 -12.03 -4.64
CA ALA A 35 8.21 -10.86 -5.48
C ALA A 35 7.83 -11.15 -6.93
N LEU A 36 7.13 -10.20 -7.55
CA LEU A 36 6.66 -10.31 -8.93
C LEU A 36 7.15 -9.14 -9.76
N VAL A 37 7.93 -9.43 -10.80
CA VAL A 37 8.29 -8.47 -11.84
C VAL A 37 7.40 -8.73 -13.06
N THR A 38 6.80 -7.70 -13.62
CA THR A 38 5.95 -7.84 -14.82
C THR A 38 6.60 -7.20 -16.03
N THR A 39 6.64 -7.93 -17.16
CA THR A 39 7.03 -7.41 -18.48
C THR A 39 5.78 -7.16 -19.31
N GLU A 40 5.71 -6.00 -19.97
CA GLU A 40 4.58 -5.70 -20.86
C GLU A 40 4.72 -6.37 -22.22
N ILE A 41 3.71 -7.14 -22.61
CA ILE A 41 3.59 -7.68 -23.97
C ILE A 41 3.06 -6.55 -24.86
N PRO A 42 3.81 -6.08 -25.87
CA PRO A 42 3.33 -5.05 -26.77
C PRO A 42 2.13 -5.55 -27.60
N ALA A 43 1.15 -4.68 -27.82
CA ALA A 43 0.05 -5.00 -28.70
C ALA A 43 0.56 -5.09 -30.15
N PRO A 44 0.22 -6.15 -30.91
CA PRO A 44 0.63 -6.25 -32.31
C PRO A 44 -0.01 -5.15 -33.16
N LEU A 45 0.79 -4.55 -34.02
CA LEU A 45 0.29 -3.56 -34.98
C LEU A 45 -0.20 -4.28 -36.24
N TYR A 46 -1.51 -4.24 -36.44
CA TYR A 46 -2.16 -4.76 -37.63
C TYR A 46 -2.28 -3.66 -38.71
N SER A 47 -1.17 -3.28 -39.33
CA SER A 47 -1.20 -2.30 -40.46
C SER A 47 -0.17 -2.68 -41.49
N GLU A 48 -0.37 -2.21 -42.75
CA GLU A 48 0.55 -2.48 -43.87
C GLU A 48 1.97 -1.91 -43.65
N VAL A 49 2.13 -0.96 -42.73
CA VAL A 49 3.43 -0.41 -42.28
C VAL A 49 4.10 -1.30 -41.23
N GLY A 50 3.47 -2.45 -40.91
CA GLY A 50 3.67 -3.20 -39.68
C GLY A 50 4.94 -4.02 -39.54
N PHE A 51 5.68 -4.37 -40.62
CA PHE A 51 6.76 -5.34 -40.45
C PHE A 51 7.96 -4.74 -39.69
N ALA A 52 8.46 -3.60 -40.11
CA ALA A 52 9.56 -2.91 -39.42
C ALA A 52 9.16 -2.44 -38.01
N ALA A 53 7.91 -2.00 -37.82
CA ALA A 53 7.39 -1.62 -36.53
C ALA A 53 7.24 -2.84 -35.58
N ASN A 54 6.86 -4.00 -36.08
CA ASN A 54 6.79 -5.22 -35.30
C ASN A 54 8.18 -5.74 -34.91
N GLU A 55 9.20 -5.62 -35.76
CA GLU A 55 10.59 -5.93 -35.39
C GLU A 55 11.10 -5.02 -34.27
N MET A 56 10.80 -3.71 -34.35
CA MET A 56 11.16 -2.75 -33.29
C MET A 56 10.46 -3.09 -31.98
N LEU A 57 9.15 -3.37 -31.99
CA LEU A 57 8.39 -3.81 -30.82
C LEU A 57 8.92 -5.12 -30.23
N ALA A 58 9.33 -6.07 -31.07
CA ALA A 58 9.93 -7.31 -30.61
C ALA A 58 11.31 -7.08 -29.96
N SER A 59 12.09 -6.13 -30.50
CA SER A 59 13.37 -5.72 -29.89
C SER A 59 13.16 -5.07 -28.53
N ASP A 60 12.26 -4.11 -28.44
CA ASP A 60 11.92 -3.40 -27.19
C ASP A 60 11.39 -4.37 -26.12
N TYR A 61 10.52 -5.30 -26.52
CA TYR A 61 10.03 -6.34 -25.63
C TYR A 61 11.16 -7.23 -25.11
N ASN A 62 12.10 -7.68 -25.98
CA ASN A 62 13.22 -8.49 -25.56
C ASN A 62 14.17 -7.75 -24.63
N GLU A 63 14.33 -6.44 -24.80
CA GLU A 63 15.12 -5.60 -23.89
C GLU A 63 14.41 -5.43 -22.54
N ALA A 64 13.11 -5.14 -22.55
CA ALA A 64 12.30 -5.06 -21.33
C ALA A 64 12.33 -6.39 -20.55
N LYS A 65 12.23 -7.52 -21.24
CA LYS A 65 12.31 -8.85 -20.62
C LYS A 65 13.67 -9.13 -19.99
N ARG A 66 14.77 -8.75 -20.67
CA ARG A 66 16.12 -8.83 -20.10
C ARG A 66 16.25 -7.96 -18.86
N SER A 67 15.78 -6.73 -18.92
CA SER A 67 15.79 -5.79 -17.79
C SER A 67 14.98 -6.33 -16.60
N ALA A 68 13.80 -6.90 -16.85
CA ALA A 68 12.97 -7.53 -15.83
C ALA A 68 13.67 -8.75 -15.19
N THR A 69 14.39 -9.56 -15.99
CA THR A 69 15.15 -10.70 -15.48
C THR A 69 16.31 -10.25 -14.57
N VAL A 70 17.03 -9.19 -14.97
CA VAL A 70 18.11 -8.61 -14.15
C VAL A 70 17.54 -8.04 -12.84
N LEU A 71 16.41 -7.36 -12.90
CA LEU A 71 15.74 -6.81 -11.73
C LEU A 71 15.27 -7.91 -10.78
N ALA A 72 14.67 -8.98 -11.30
CA ALA A 72 14.26 -10.14 -10.51
C ALA A 72 15.46 -10.82 -9.83
N GLU A 73 16.56 -10.97 -10.54
CA GLU A 73 17.79 -11.55 -9.98
C GLU A 73 18.38 -10.67 -8.87
N LYS A 74 18.45 -9.36 -9.08
CA LYS A 74 18.87 -8.40 -8.04
C LYS A 74 17.98 -8.50 -6.80
N THR A 75 16.68 -8.57 -7.01
CA THR A 75 15.69 -8.70 -5.92
C THR A 75 15.91 -10.01 -5.16
N ARG A 76 16.09 -11.13 -5.86
CA ARG A 76 16.36 -12.44 -5.26
C ARG A 76 17.61 -12.40 -4.39
N GLN A 77 18.72 -11.90 -4.93
CA GLN A 77 19.97 -11.79 -4.20
C GLN A 77 19.84 -10.95 -2.92
N ARG A 78 19.10 -9.85 -2.97
CA ARG A 78 18.85 -9.01 -1.78
C ARG A 78 18.06 -9.77 -0.70
N LEU A 79 17.03 -10.53 -1.08
CA LEU A 79 16.23 -11.34 -0.16
C LEU A 79 17.03 -12.50 0.43
N GLU A 80 17.83 -13.20 -0.39
CA GLU A 80 18.73 -14.28 0.04
C GLU A 80 19.83 -13.78 1.01
N GLN A 81 20.46 -12.64 0.71
CA GLN A 81 21.46 -12.01 1.58
C GLN A 81 20.85 -11.61 2.94
N ALA A 82 19.57 -11.27 2.98
CA ALA A 82 18.85 -11.00 4.21
C ALA A 82 18.35 -12.26 4.92
N GLY A 83 18.59 -13.46 4.36
CA GLY A 83 18.11 -14.73 4.92
C GLY A 83 16.60 -14.92 4.83
N ILE A 84 15.93 -14.25 3.88
CA ILE A 84 14.48 -14.35 3.71
C ILE A 84 14.15 -15.46 2.70
N GLU A 85 13.23 -16.36 3.09
CA GLU A 85 12.65 -17.31 2.15
C GLU A 85 11.83 -16.55 1.11
N ALA A 86 12.20 -16.67 -0.16
CA ALA A 86 11.58 -15.89 -1.21
C ALA A 86 11.36 -16.66 -2.51
N GLU A 87 10.23 -16.36 -3.15
CA GLU A 87 9.94 -16.71 -4.53
C GLU A 87 9.97 -15.43 -5.37
N VAL A 88 10.80 -15.39 -6.41
CA VAL A 88 10.89 -14.24 -7.31
C VAL A 88 10.59 -14.71 -8.73
N SER A 89 9.54 -14.17 -9.32
CA SER A 89 9.06 -14.54 -10.65
C SER A 89 8.99 -13.35 -11.60
N VAL A 90 9.15 -13.63 -12.90
CA VAL A 90 8.92 -12.69 -13.99
C VAL A 90 7.76 -13.20 -14.82
N ILE A 91 6.75 -12.37 -15.04
CA ILE A 91 5.54 -12.73 -15.79
C ILE A 91 5.30 -11.70 -16.89
N ASP A 92 4.98 -12.22 -18.07
CA ASP A 92 4.54 -11.41 -19.18
C ASP A 92 3.05 -11.09 -19.04
N ALA A 93 2.68 -9.81 -19.12
CA ALA A 93 1.29 -9.37 -19.04
C ALA A 93 1.01 -8.29 -20.09
N SER A 94 -0.18 -8.30 -20.69
CA SER A 94 -0.61 -7.19 -21.52
C SER A 94 -0.85 -5.94 -20.66
N PRO A 95 -0.66 -4.73 -21.21
CA PRO A 95 -0.92 -3.49 -20.46
C PRO A 95 -2.30 -3.46 -19.79
N ALA A 96 -3.32 -3.95 -20.48
CA ALA A 96 -4.69 -3.99 -19.99
C ALA A 96 -4.90 -4.96 -18.80
N ASN A 97 -4.09 -6.02 -18.70
CA ASN A 97 -4.25 -7.06 -17.69
C ASN A 97 -3.19 -7.00 -16.58
N ARG A 98 -2.13 -6.20 -16.73
CA ARG A 98 -1.00 -6.18 -15.81
C ARG A 98 -1.42 -5.98 -14.35
N ALA A 99 -2.21 -4.96 -14.07
CA ALA A 99 -2.66 -4.68 -12.70
C ALA A 99 -3.52 -5.83 -12.13
N LYS A 100 -4.40 -6.43 -12.92
CA LYS A 100 -5.21 -7.59 -12.52
C LYS A 100 -4.37 -8.84 -12.27
N THR A 101 -3.35 -9.07 -13.10
CA THR A 101 -2.40 -10.17 -12.89
C THR A 101 -1.68 -9.99 -11.56
N ILE A 102 -1.17 -8.79 -11.28
CA ILE A 102 -0.52 -8.46 -10.00
C ILE A 102 -1.47 -8.68 -8.82
N ALA A 103 -2.71 -8.17 -8.90
CA ALA A 103 -3.70 -8.34 -7.84
C ALA A 103 -4.09 -9.82 -7.63
N GLY A 104 -4.13 -10.61 -8.71
CA GLY A 104 -4.38 -12.05 -8.65
C GLY A 104 -3.33 -12.79 -7.80
N HIS A 105 -2.05 -12.44 -7.95
CA HIS A 105 -0.96 -13.00 -7.12
C HIS A 105 -1.02 -12.54 -5.67
N ALA A 106 -1.42 -11.30 -5.42
CA ALA A 106 -1.52 -10.72 -4.07
C ALA A 106 -2.55 -11.43 -3.18
N ARG A 107 -3.56 -12.08 -3.74
CA ARG A 107 -4.63 -12.79 -2.99
C ARG A 107 -4.12 -13.86 -2.03
N TYR A 108 -2.95 -14.42 -2.30
CA TYR A 108 -2.35 -15.51 -1.52
C TYR A 108 -1.36 -15.03 -0.47
N SER A 109 -1.30 -13.72 -0.22
CA SER A 109 -0.45 -13.11 0.79
C SER A 109 -1.26 -12.47 1.92
N ASP A 110 -0.62 -12.16 3.02
CA ASP A 110 -1.25 -11.44 4.13
C ASP A 110 -1.28 -9.93 3.88
N VAL A 111 -0.28 -9.42 3.17
CA VAL A 111 -0.12 -8.00 2.86
C VAL A 111 0.70 -7.81 1.59
N SER A 112 0.35 -6.80 0.81
CA SER A 112 1.17 -6.33 -0.31
C SER A 112 1.98 -5.10 0.12
N ILE A 113 3.25 -5.03 -0.29
CA ILE A 113 4.09 -3.84 -0.09
C ILE A 113 4.53 -3.35 -1.45
N MET A 114 4.27 -2.09 -1.77
CA MET A 114 4.66 -1.50 -3.05
C MET A 114 5.30 -0.12 -2.88
N GLY A 115 6.16 0.23 -3.82
CA GLY A 115 6.71 1.58 -3.89
C GLY A 115 5.65 2.62 -4.23
N GLY A 116 5.69 3.76 -3.53
CA GLY A 116 4.87 4.92 -3.81
C GLY A 116 5.49 5.80 -4.90
N ARG A 117 4.63 6.38 -5.73
CA ARG A 117 4.92 7.41 -6.73
C ARG A 117 5.94 7.08 -7.82
N ASP A 118 5.44 6.59 -8.96
CA ASP A 118 6.05 6.86 -10.28
C ASP A 118 4.98 6.75 -11.39
N GLY A 119 4.17 7.80 -11.52
CA GLY A 119 3.28 7.95 -12.66
C GLY A 119 1.93 7.21 -12.57
N SER A 120 1.16 7.26 -13.64
CA SER A 120 -0.21 6.73 -13.74
C SER A 120 -0.28 5.21 -13.55
N GLY A 121 0.76 4.48 -13.95
CA GLY A 121 0.79 3.01 -13.84
C GLY A 121 0.83 2.51 -12.40
N ALA A 122 1.55 3.19 -11.51
CA ALA A 122 1.58 2.85 -10.09
C ALA A 122 0.22 3.08 -9.43
N THR A 123 -0.49 4.13 -9.82
CA THR A 123 -1.85 4.41 -9.33
C THR A 123 -2.82 3.29 -9.72
N VAL A 124 -2.83 2.87 -10.99
CA VAL A 124 -3.71 1.77 -11.46
C VAL A 124 -3.38 0.46 -10.75
N THR A 125 -2.11 0.15 -10.55
CA THR A 125 -1.69 -1.05 -9.82
C THR A 125 -2.14 -1.00 -8.36
N PHE A 126 -1.96 0.13 -7.67
CA PHE A 126 -2.43 0.33 -6.30
C PHE A 126 -3.95 0.14 -6.19
N GLU A 127 -4.72 0.82 -7.06
CA GLU A 127 -6.18 0.72 -7.06
C GLU A 127 -6.65 -0.72 -7.26
N THR A 128 -6.07 -1.41 -8.23
CA THR A 128 -6.44 -2.79 -8.54
C THR A 128 -6.03 -3.74 -7.39
N LEU A 129 -4.86 -3.55 -6.79
CA LEU A 129 -4.44 -4.30 -5.60
C LEU A 129 -5.44 -4.11 -4.46
N LEU A 130 -5.76 -2.87 -4.12
CA LEU A 130 -6.63 -2.55 -3.00
C LEU A 130 -8.06 -3.08 -3.22
N MET A 131 -8.59 -2.96 -4.44
CA MET A 131 -9.98 -3.31 -4.75
C MET A 131 -10.19 -4.79 -5.08
N GLU A 132 -9.20 -5.46 -5.68
CA GLU A 132 -9.41 -6.80 -6.24
C GLU A 132 -8.60 -7.90 -5.54
N SER A 133 -7.61 -7.58 -4.73
CA SER A 133 -6.86 -8.61 -4.00
C SER A 133 -7.58 -9.13 -2.75
N GLY A 134 -8.40 -8.27 -2.09
CA GLY A 134 -8.98 -8.55 -0.78
C GLY A 134 -7.93 -8.61 0.33
N ARG A 135 -6.81 -7.91 0.14
CA ARG A 135 -5.68 -7.86 1.06
C ARG A 135 -5.17 -6.43 1.23
N PRO A 136 -4.67 -6.09 2.42
CA PRO A 136 -4.13 -4.76 2.66
C PRO A 136 -2.91 -4.46 1.79
N VAL A 137 -2.75 -3.17 1.49
CA VAL A 137 -1.64 -2.67 0.69
C VAL A 137 -0.89 -1.60 1.47
N ILE A 138 0.40 -1.82 1.68
CA ILE A 138 1.30 -0.81 2.23
C ILE A 138 1.99 -0.11 1.07
N VAL A 139 1.81 1.20 0.99
CA VAL A 139 2.50 2.05 0.01
C VAL A 139 3.65 2.77 0.71
N VAL A 140 4.85 2.60 0.19
CA VAL A 140 6.09 3.08 0.80
C VAL A 140 6.71 4.15 -0.08
N PRO A 141 6.91 5.38 0.40
CA PRO A 141 7.55 6.43 -0.40
C PRO A 141 9.06 6.17 -0.57
N PRO A 142 9.67 6.64 -1.67
CA PRO A 142 11.11 6.54 -1.86
C PRO A 142 11.89 7.13 -0.67
N GLY A 143 12.90 6.41 -0.20
CA GLY A 143 13.77 6.85 0.88
C GLY A 143 13.19 6.81 2.30
N ALA A 144 11.93 6.33 2.47
CA ALA A 144 11.31 6.20 3.79
C ALA A 144 10.71 4.79 3.98
N PRO A 145 11.55 3.75 4.15
CA PRO A 145 11.07 2.39 4.32
C PRO A 145 10.26 2.24 5.62
N LEU A 146 9.30 1.31 5.61
CA LEU A 146 8.53 0.93 6.78
C LEU A 146 9.44 0.25 7.81
N ARG A 147 9.34 0.66 9.05
CA ARG A 147 9.97 -0.05 10.17
C ARG A 147 9.22 -1.35 10.46
N ALA A 148 9.94 -2.41 10.77
CA ALA A 148 9.33 -3.69 11.16
C ALA A 148 8.39 -3.55 12.38
N ARG A 149 8.69 -2.62 13.28
CA ARG A 149 7.87 -2.20 14.42
C ARG A 149 7.79 -0.68 14.43
N PRO A 150 6.72 -0.10 13.88
CA PRO A 150 6.50 1.34 13.93
C PRO A 150 6.37 1.81 15.38
N ARG A 151 7.00 2.92 15.72
CA ARG A 151 6.97 3.46 17.10
C ARG A 151 5.77 4.36 17.33
N HIS A 152 5.31 5.04 16.28
CA HIS A 152 4.17 5.93 16.32
C HIS A 152 3.30 5.70 15.10
N VAL A 153 2.07 5.28 15.32
CA VAL A 153 1.09 4.95 14.27
C VAL A 153 -0.14 5.84 14.43
N VAL A 154 -0.55 6.42 13.33
CA VAL A 154 -1.81 7.17 13.23
C VAL A 154 -2.85 6.28 12.57
N LEU A 155 -3.95 6.06 13.27
CA LEU A 155 -5.13 5.34 12.78
C LEU A 155 -6.16 6.39 12.33
N ALA A 156 -6.27 6.63 11.02
CA ALA A 156 -7.30 7.53 10.49
C ALA A 156 -8.67 6.87 10.64
N TRP A 157 -9.43 7.32 11.61
CA TRP A 157 -10.67 6.69 12.00
C TRP A 157 -11.89 7.43 11.51
N GLN A 158 -12.72 6.68 10.87
CA GLN A 158 -14.12 6.99 10.60
C GLN A 158 -14.89 5.68 10.84
N ALA A 159 -16.10 5.75 11.40
CA ALA A 159 -16.94 4.57 11.65
C ALA A 159 -17.44 3.99 10.32
N SER A 160 -16.54 3.34 9.58
CA SER A 160 -16.78 2.69 8.29
C SER A 160 -16.19 1.27 8.29
N ARG A 161 -16.68 0.45 7.37
CA ARG A 161 -16.19 -0.92 7.17
C ARG A 161 -14.68 -0.93 6.84
N GLU A 162 -14.27 -0.05 5.95
CA GLU A 162 -12.90 0.04 5.45
C GLU A 162 -11.92 0.48 6.56
N ALA A 163 -12.29 1.47 7.37
CA ALA A 163 -11.47 1.89 8.51
C ALA A 163 -11.40 0.81 9.58
N THR A 164 -12.51 0.10 9.83
CA THR A 164 -12.53 -1.03 10.76
C THR A 164 -11.59 -2.14 10.29
N ARG A 165 -11.67 -2.53 9.03
CA ARG A 165 -10.77 -3.55 8.45
C ARG A 165 -9.32 -3.09 8.51
N ALA A 166 -9.02 -1.84 8.11
CA ALA A 166 -7.66 -1.31 8.13
C ALA A 166 -7.03 -1.39 9.53
N VAL A 167 -7.77 -1.04 10.57
CA VAL A 167 -7.28 -1.15 11.96
C VAL A 167 -7.03 -2.60 12.35
N HIS A 168 -7.98 -3.51 12.09
CA HIS A 168 -7.85 -4.92 12.46
C HIS A 168 -6.72 -5.63 11.70
N ASP A 169 -6.57 -5.35 10.41
CA ASP A 169 -5.53 -5.96 9.57
C ASP A 169 -4.13 -5.38 9.84
N ALA A 170 -4.06 -4.16 10.42
CA ALA A 170 -2.81 -3.56 10.85
C ALA A 170 -2.32 -4.07 12.25
N LEU A 171 -3.17 -4.74 13.04
CA LEU A 171 -2.80 -5.22 14.38
C LEU A 171 -1.47 -6.01 14.43
N PRO A 172 -1.13 -6.85 13.43
CA PRO A 172 0.16 -7.55 13.44
C PRO A 172 1.39 -6.64 13.41
N LEU A 173 1.25 -5.37 12.99
CA LEU A 173 2.33 -4.38 12.94
C LEU A 173 2.51 -3.63 14.26
N LEU A 174 1.56 -3.78 15.19
CA LEU A 174 1.48 -3.02 16.43
C LEU A 174 1.97 -3.87 17.61
N ASP A 175 2.56 -3.21 18.57
CA ASP A 175 2.89 -3.82 19.86
C ASP A 175 2.54 -2.86 21.02
N PRO A 176 2.55 -3.32 22.30
CA PRO A 176 2.19 -2.49 23.44
C PRO A 176 3.04 -1.21 23.62
N SER A 177 4.23 -1.15 23.01
CA SER A 177 5.10 0.02 23.06
C SER A 177 4.82 1.03 21.94
N THR A 178 3.99 0.67 20.95
CA THR A 178 3.60 1.56 19.86
C THR A 178 2.72 2.67 20.40
N LYS A 179 3.11 3.92 20.14
CA LYS A 179 2.22 5.05 20.37
C LYS A 179 1.13 5.04 19.30
N LEU A 180 -0.13 4.99 19.72
CA LEU A 180 -1.29 4.94 18.82
C LEU A 180 -2.13 6.22 18.95
N ASP A 181 -2.31 6.94 17.86
CA ASP A 181 -3.22 8.06 17.76
C ASP A 181 -4.42 7.66 16.89
N VAL A 182 -5.62 7.57 17.47
CA VAL A 182 -6.88 7.43 16.74
C VAL A 182 -7.30 8.83 16.29
N LEU A 183 -7.04 9.14 15.02
CA LEU A 183 -7.26 10.46 14.45
C LEU A 183 -8.64 10.55 13.79
N VAL A 184 -9.48 11.46 14.29
CA VAL A 184 -10.82 11.76 13.80
C VAL A 184 -10.89 13.18 13.27
N ILE A 185 -11.47 13.40 12.09
CA ILE A 185 -11.59 14.73 11.47
C ILE A 185 -13.05 15.15 11.42
N GLY A 186 -13.35 16.38 11.90
CA GLY A 186 -14.66 17.01 11.73
C GLY A 186 -15.73 16.58 12.71
N SER A 187 -15.38 16.02 13.86
CA SER A 187 -16.31 15.51 14.88
C SER A 187 -16.62 16.49 16.01
N GLU A 188 -16.48 17.81 15.78
CA GLU A 188 -16.79 18.78 16.82
C GLU A 188 -18.29 18.75 17.17
N GLY A 189 -18.61 18.28 18.37
CA GLY A 189 -19.91 18.44 19.04
C GLY A 189 -21.00 17.42 18.68
N SER A 190 -20.77 16.46 17.80
CA SER A 190 -21.71 15.38 17.52
C SER A 190 -21.16 14.04 17.98
N GLY A 191 -21.92 13.31 18.79
CA GLY A 191 -21.68 11.88 18.99
C GLY A 191 -21.80 11.13 17.66
N ASP A 192 -21.23 9.93 17.58
CA ASP A 192 -21.55 9.00 16.49
C ASP A 192 -23.04 8.56 16.57
N GLU A 193 -23.47 7.63 15.70
CA GLU A 193 -24.84 7.07 15.71
C GLU A 193 -25.24 6.46 17.06
N THR A 194 -24.28 6.19 17.96
CA THR A 194 -24.49 5.67 19.30
C THR A 194 -24.46 6.74 20.39
N GLY A 195 -24.24 8.02 20.05
CA GLY A 195 -24.13 9.13 20.99
C GLY A 195 -22.77 9.24 21.69
N GLU A 196 -21.80 8.43 21.31
CA GLU A 196 -20.45 8.43 21.87
C GLU A 196 -19.53 9.38 21.09
N ARG A 197 -18.41 9.77 21.72
CA ARG A 197 -17.38 10.54 21.03
C ARG A 197 -16.75 9.70 19.92
N PRO A 198 -16.69 10.20 18.69
CA PRO A 198 -16.08 9.48 17.58
C PRO A 198 -14.65 9.03 17.94
N GLY A 199 -14.33 7.77 17.63
CA GLY A 199 -13.02 7.17 17.95
C GLY A 199 -12.88 6.61 19.37
N GLN A 200 -13.79 6.94 20.32
CA GLN A 200 -13.68 6.46 21.69
C GLN A 200 -13.79 4.92 21.77
N ARG A 201 -14.79 4.35 21.11
CA ARG A 201 -15.02 2.89 21.12
C ARG A 201 -13.85 2.09 20.52
N ILE A 202 -13.27 2.55 19.42
CA ILE A 202 -12.12 1.86 18.83
C ILE A 202 -10.89 1.98 19.73
N ALA A 203 -10.68 3.12 20.40
CA ALA A 203 -9.59 3.27 21.36
C ALA A 203 -9.75 2.32 22.57
N GLU A 204 -10.99 2.16 23.06
CA GLU A 204 -11.31 1.20 24.13
C GLU A 204 -11.09 -0.26 23.69
N THR A 205 -11.51 -0.59 22.46
CA THR A 205 -11.26 -1.91 21.86
C THR A 205 -9.77 -2.21 21.75
N LEU A 206 -8.98 -1.24 21.28
CA LEU A 206 -7.52 -1.38 21.20
C LEU A 206 -6.89 -1.54 22.59
N ALA A 207 -7.37 -0.80 23.60
CA ALA A 207 -6.90 -0.92 24.97
C ALA A 207 -7.17 -2.33 25.56
N GLN A 208 -8.32 -2.94 25.24
CA GLN A 208 -8.62 -4.33 25.63
C GLN A 208 -7.68 -5.35 24.98
N LEU A 209 -7.12 -5.02 23.80
CA LEU A 209 -6.09 -5.82 23.13
C LEU A 209 -4.66 -5.54 23.65
N GLY A 210 -4.52 -4.71 24.69
CA GLY A 210 -3.22 -4.31 25.23
C GLY A 210 -2.51 -3.23 24.40
N LEU A 211 -3.24 -2.54 23.54
CA LEU A 211 -2.75 -1.48 22.64
C LEU A 211 -3.42 -0.14 23.00
N PRO A 212 -2.98 0.53 24.09
CA PRO A 212 -3.59 1.78 24.51
C PRO A 212 -3.43 2.86 23.43
N ALA A 213 -4.53 3.50 23.05
CA ALA A 213 -4.57 4.51 22.01
C ALA A 213 -5.14 5.84 22.52
N GLN A 214 -4.59 6.94 22.03
CA GLN A 214 -5.09 8.30 22.30
C GLN A 214 -6.04 8.71 21.18
N VAL A 215 -7.23 9.23 21.53
CA VAL A 215 -8.11 9.84 20.54
C VAL A 215 -7.70 11.28 20.29
N VAL A 216 -7.47 11.61 19.03
CA VAL A 216 -7.11 12.95 18.55
C VAL A 216 -8.20 13.45 17.61
N ALA A 217 -8.92 14.49 18.02
CA ALA A 217 -9.94 15.13 17.19
C ALA A 217 -9.36 16.37 16.50
N LEU A 218 -9.44 16.42 15.17
CA LEU A 218 -9.08 17.60 14.39
C LEU A 218 -10.34 18.29 13.87
N PRO A 219 -10.47 19.60 14.01
CA PRO A 219 -11.56 20.36 13.41
C PRO A 219 -11.45 20.37 11.88
N LYS A 220 -12.58 20.49 11.18
CA LYS A 220 -12.59 20.78 9.73
C LYS A 220 -12.11 22.21 9.50
N GLN A 221 -10.92 22.33 8.89
CA GLN A 221 -10.25 23.62 8.71
C GLN A 221 -10.38 24.18 7.27
N GLY A 222 -11.38 23.76 6.50
CA GLY A 222 -11.53 24.20 5.10
C GLY A 222 -10.52 23.61 4.12
N ILE A 223 -9.68 22.68 4.57
CA ILE A 223 -8.78 21.85 3.75
C ILE A 223 -9.33 20.44 3.63
N SER A 224 -8.87 19.67 2.64
CA SER A 224 -9.32 18.28 2.49
C SER A 224 -8.84 17.40 3.66
N ASP A 225 -9.63 16.37 3.99
CA ASP A 225 -9.27 15.42 5.06
C ASP A 225 -7.92 14.76 4.79
N GLY A 226 -7.60 14.42 3.53
CA GLY A 226 -6.30 13.89 3.16
C GLY A 226 -5.15 14.86 3.46
N LYS A 227 -5.35 16.16 3.28
CA LYS A 227 -4.33 17.17 3.65
C LYS A 227 -4.20 17.31 5.16
N SER A 228 -5.32 17.22 5.90
CA SER A 228 -5.28 17.21 7.37
C SER A 228 -4.52 16.00 7.90
N LEU A 229 -4.72 14.80 7.33
CA LEU A 229 -3.97 13.59 7.66
C LEU A 229 -2.47 13.77 7.44
N LEU A 230 -2.07 14.23 6.25
CA LEU A 230 -0.66 14.46 5.92
C LEU A 230 0.00 15.48 6.85
N ASN A 231 -0.67 16.61 7.13
CA ASN A 231 -0.17 17.63 8.04
C ASN A 231 0.01 17.06 9.46
N TYR A 232 -0.93 16.22 9.93
CA TYR A 232 -0.82 15.59 11.23
C TYR A 232 0.33 14.58 11.29
N MET A 233 0.50 13.75 10.25
CA MET A 233 1.63 12.82 10.13
C MET A 233 2.98 13.53 10.22
N GLU A 234 3.11 14.66 9.55
CA GLU A 234 4.33 15.48 9.59
C GLU A 234 4.54 16.10 10.97
N ALA A 235 3.53 16.76 11.53
CA ALA A 235 3.61 17.45 12.83
C ALA A 235 3.88 16.48 14.00
N SER A 236 3.28 15.27 13.96
CA SER A 236 3.47 14.24 14.98
C SER A 236 4.72 13.39 14.78
N ASN A 237 5.37 13.50 13.61
CA ASN A 237 6.48 12.65 13.17
C ASN A 237 6.16 11.15 13.29
N ALA A 238 4.92 10.78 12.96
CA ALA A 238 4.49 9.38 12.97
C ALA A 238 5.20 8.56 11.88
N ASP A 239 5.38 7.27 12.15
CA ASP A 239 6.10 6.33 11.26
C ASP A 239 5.18 5.68 10.22
N LEU A 240 3.90 5.53 10.54
CA LEU A 240 2.92 4.81 9.72
C LEU A 240 1.54 5.47 9.85
N LEU A 241 0.87 5.67 8.72
CA LEU A 241 -0.56 5.95 8.66
C LEU A 241 -1.33 4.68 8.32
N VAL A 242 -2.38 4.37 9.06
CA VAL A 242 -3.34 3.30 8.77
C VAL A 242 -4.67 3.93 8.41
N MET A 243 -5.22 3.60 7.26
CA MET A 243 -6.50 4.17 6.82
C MET A 243 -7.30 3.22 5.93
N GLY A 244 -8.61 3.33 6.00
CA GLY A 244 -9.49 2.75 4.98
C GLY A 244 -9.35 3.48 3.65
N GLY A 245 -9.45 2.75 2.57
CA GLY A 245 -9.50 3.30 1.21
C GLY A 245 -10.91 3.24 0.63
N TYR A 246 -11.36 4.26 -0.11
CA TYR A 246 -12.59 4.25 -0.92
C TYR A 246 -13.93 4.12 -0.17
N GLY A 247 -14.03 4.41 1.12
CA GLY A 247 -15.23 4.20 1.95
C GLY A 247 -16.47 5.03 1.59
N HIS A 248 -16.39 6.06 0.76
CA HIS A 248 -17.49 6.99 0.50
C HIS A 248 -17.93 7.18 -0.96
N SER A 249 -17.52 6.31 -1.90
CA SER A 249 -17.97 6.47 -3.28
C SER A 249 -19.06 5.46 -3.67
N PRO A 250 -20.34 5.88 -3.78
CA PRO A 250 -21.39 5.04 -4.38
C PRO A 250 -21.23 4.87 -5.90
N ILE A 251 -20.30 5.60 -6.53
CA ILE A 251 -20.06 5.55 -7.98
C ILE A 251 -18.70 4.89 -8.19
N ARG A 252 -18.70 3.57 -8.36
CA ARG A 252 -17.55 2.69 -8.57
C ARG A 252 -16.72 2.95 -9.83
N GLU A 253 -17.11 3.88 -10.68
CA GLU A 253 -16.55 3.95 -12.04
C GLU A 253 -15.70 5.19 -12.36
N LEU A 254 -15.62 6.20 -11.51
CA LEU A 254 -15.00 7.46 -11.99
C LEU A 254 -13.98 8.18 -11.12
N LEU A 255 -13.85 7.94 -9.81
CA LEU A 255 -12.93 8.79 -9.02
C LEU A 255 -12.36 8.06 -7.80
N LEU A 256 -11.05 7.99 -7.70
CA LEU A 256 -10.30 7.91 -6.43
C LEU A 256 -10.97 8.82 -5.40
N GLY A 257 -11.37 8.28 -4.25
CA GLY A 257 -11.85 9.10 -3.14
C GLY A 257 -10.84 10.21 -2.86
N GLY A 258 -11.28 11.45 -2.79
CA GLY A 258 -10.40 12.61 -2.70
C GLY A 258 -9.33 12.49 -1.61
N THR A 259 -9.67 11.87 -0.48
CA THR A 259 -8.75 11.60 0.64
C THR A 259 -7.65 10.63 0.27
N THR A 260 -7.97 9.45 -0.27
CA THR A 260 -6.99 8.43 -0.69
C THR A 260 -6.02 9.00 -1.73
N ARG A 261 -6.54 9.71 -2.74
CA ARG A 261 -5.72 10.35 -3.77
C ARG A 261 -4.79 11.43 -3.20
N THR A 262 -5.31 12.27 -2.30
CA THR A 262 -4.51 13.32 -1.66
C THR A 262 -3.38 12.71 -0.84
N VAL A 263 -3.66 11.66 -0.08
CA VAL A 263 -2.63 10.95 0.72
C VAL A 263 -1.59 10.32 -0.18
N LEU A 264 -1.98 9.57 -1.23
CA LEU A 264 -1.04 8.95 -2.18
C LEU A 264 -0.13 9.98 -2.87
N ASN A 265 -0.68 11.13 -3.28
CA ASN A 265 0.08 12.17 -3.96
C ASN A 265 1.02 12.96 -3.02
N GLY A 266 0.70 13.02 -1.74
CA GLY A 266 1.49 13.72 -0.73
C GLY A 266 2.31 12.81 0.18
N LEU A 267 2.48 11.55 -0.18
CA LEU A 267 3.11 10.51 0.61
C LEU A 267 4.56 10.86 0.99
N THR A 268 4.85 11.00 2.28
CA THR A 268 6.19 11.18 2.84
C THR A 268 6.58 10.10 3.84
N LYS A 269 5.61 9.32 4.30
CA LYS A 269 5.73 8.20 5.22
C LYS A 269 4.93 7.01 4.69
N PRO A 270 5.23 5.77 5.09
CA PRO A 270 4.44 4.60 4.72
C PRO A 270 2.97 4.75 5.11
N VAL A 271 2.08 4.24 4.25
CA VAL A 271 0.64 4.20 4.52
C VAL A 271 0.11 2.81 4.27
N PHE A 272 -0.62 2.30 5.24
CA PHE A 272 -1.35 1.04 5.19
C PHE A 272 -2.80 1.32 4.78
N PHE A 273 -3.23 0.72 3.69
CA PHE A 273 -4.59 0.83 3.16
C PHE A 273 -5.32 -0.50 3.20
N GLU A 274 -6.62 -0.46 3.49
CA GLU A 274 -7.56 -1.59 3.37
C GLU A 274 -8.91 -1.13 2.82
N HIS A 275 -9.65 -2.03 2.14
CA HIS A 275 -10.95 -1.74 1.53
C HIS A 275 -12.05 -2.73 1.95
#